data_7c7e37c0640c1cb8da4aaf047abbe044
#
_entry.id   7c7e37c0640c1cb8da4aaf047abbe044
#
_cell.length_a   1.000
_cell.length_b   1.000
_cell.length_c   1.000
_cell.angle_alpha   90.00
_cell.angle_beta   90.00
_cell.angle_gamma   90.00
#
_symmetry.space_group_name_H-M   'P 1'
#
loop_
_entity.id
_entity.type
_entity.pdbx_description
1 polymer ?
#
loop_
_entity_poly.entity_id
_entity_poly.type
_entity_poly.pdbx_seq_one_letter_code
_entity_poly.pdbx_strand_id
1 'polypeptide(L)'
;PSRTLSSESLFALGNGVMGGRANFEERYSGETLQGNYIGGVYYPDKTRVGGGKNGYPEYFAKVPNAAFWIGVDVAVDGEPLDLATVAEVKSFYRETDMRRSVLTRRMRVVLKNGVEVAVETVRFLSLARRELGVVKYAVTPLNRAARITFSPHVDADVRNADANYDEKFWEEVSTEADATQSRTKKSGFEAAWAQAVELDGAEWHCETRPEKVRATAAVSREKGCAAVLYKYAGICSSLNHAPADLIAAARAVAASGQEAGFEA
;
A
#
# COMPACT_ATOMS: atom_id res chain seq x y z
N PRO A 1 -8.16 -4.46 -18.44
CA PRO A 1 -7.32 -5.24 -17.54
C PRO A 1 -6.12 -5.91 -18.21
N SER A 2 -6.10 -6.09 -19.55
CA SER A 2 -5.02 -6.78 -20.28
C SER A 2 -3.62 -6.12 -20.19
N ARG A 3 -3.47 -4.98 -19.50
CA ARG A 3 -2.22 -4.26 -19.33
C ARG A 3 -1.94 -3.83 -17.90
N THR A 4 -2.47 -4.54 -16.90
CA THR A 4 -2.33 -4.16 -15.48
C THR A 4 -0.86 -4.07 -15.07
N LEU A 5 -0.05 -5.08 -15.36
CA LEU A 5 1.38 -5.11 -15.02
C LEU A 5 2.17 -3.94 -15.61
N SER A 6 1.92 -3.62 -16.90
CA SER A 6 2.56 -2.46 -17.56
C SER A 6 2.10 -1.13 -16.95
N SER A 7 0.80 -1.01 -16.65
CA SER A 7 0.25 0.19 -16.00
C SER A 7 0.81 0.39 -14.60
N GLU A 8 0.98 -0.67 -13.81
CA GLU A 8 1.59 -0.61 -12.49
C GLU A 8 3.01 -0.04 -12.54
N SER A 9 3.77 -0.35 -13.60
CA SER A 9 5.11 0.22 -13.83
C SER A 9 5.07 1.65 -14.31
N LEU A 10 4.22 1.95 -15.31
CA LEU A 10 4.17 3.27 -15.96
C LEU A 10 3.70 4.39 -15.01
N PHE A 11 2.80 4.07 -14.09
CA PHE A 11 2.25 5.02 -13.12
C PHE A 11 2.93 4.93 -11.73
N ALA A 12 4.12 4.32 -11.65
CA ALA A 12 4.89 4.25 -10.42
C ALA A 12 5.24 5.63 -9.88
N LEU A 13 5.31 5.74 -8.55
CA LEU A 13 5.72 6.94 -7.83
C LEU A 13 7.04 6.70 -7.11
N GLY A 14 7.82 7.77 -6.95
CA GLY A 14 9.06 7.75 -6.15
C GLY A 14 9.45 9.15 -5.71
N ASN A 15 10.08 9.27 -4.54
CA ASN A 15 10.55 10.53 -3.99
C ASN A 15 12.07 10.53 -3.67
N GLY A 16 12.80 9.52 -4.16
CA GLY A 16 14.23 9.35 -3.94
C GLY A 16 14.61 8.59 -2.66
N VAL A 17 13.69 8.43 -1.70
CA VAL A 17 13.87 7.63 -0.48
C VAL A 17 13.05 6.35 -0.56
N MET A 18 11.87 6.43 -1.10
CA MET A 18 10.99 5.30 -1.32
C MET A 18 10.29 5.39 -2.67
N GLY A 19 9.79 4.27 -3.13
CA GLY A 19 9.04 4.16 -4.38
C GLY A 19 8.02 3.04 -4.32
N GLY A 20 7.07 3.10 -5.23
CA GLY A 20 6.03 2.08 -5.32
C GLY A 20 5.44 1.98 -6.72
N ARG A 21 5.08 0.78 -7.10
CA ARG A 21 4.30 0.51 -8.30
C ARG A 21 2.86 1.02 -8.10
N ALA A 22 2.18 1.27 -9.18
CA ALA A 22 0.78 1.74 -9.13
C ALA A 22 -0.20 0.57 -8.92
N ASN A 23 0.06 -0.27 -7.90
CA ASN A 23 -0.88 -1.30 -7.47
C ASN A 23 -2.19 -0.66 -6.97
N PHE A 24 -3.29 -1.41 -7.01
CA PHE A 24 -4.53 -0.98 -6.39
C PHE A 24 -4.37 -0.94 -4.87
N GLU A 25 -5.02 0.01 -4.23
CA GLU A 25 -5.05 0.15 -2.78
C GLU A 25 -5.93 -0.93 -2.15
N GLU A 26 -7.06 -1.24 -2.79
CA GLU A 26 -7.97 -2.31 -2.40
C GLU A 26 -7.51 -3.67 -2.93
N ARG A 27 -8.13 -4.71 -2.39
CA ARG A 27 -7.94 -6.07 -2.88
C ARG A 27 -8.14 -6.14 -4.40
N TYR A 28 -7.24 -6.83 -5.06
CA TYR A 28 -7.34 -7.16 -6.48
C TYR A 28 -6.94 -8.62 -6.72
N SER A 29 -7.89 -9.44 -7.14
CA SER A 29 -7.67 -10.88 -7.41
C SER A 29 -7.19 -11.18 -8.82
N GLY A 30 -7.05 -10.16 -9.66
CA GLY A 30 -6.45 -10.28 -10.99
C GLY A 30 -4.93 -10.34 -10.97
N GLU A 31 -4.33 -10.37 -12.16
CA GLU A 31 -2.88 -10.39 -12.31
C GLU A 31 -2.28 -9.05 -11.87
N THR A 32 -1.35 -9.09 -10.91
CA THR A 32 -0.68 -7.92 -10.32
C THR A 32 0.72 -8.28 -9.87
N LEU A 33 1.61 -7.31 -9.85
CA LEU A 33 2.95 -7.41 -9.28
C LEU A 33 3.13 -6.33 -8.23
N GLN A 34 3.02 -6.70 -6.97
CA GLN A 34 3.26 -5.76 -5.88
C GLN A 34 4.70 -5.28 -5.86
N GLY A 35 4.88 -3.98 -5.62
CA GLY A 35 6.20 -3.39 -5.47
C GLY A 35 6.14 -2.11 -4.65
N ASN A 36 6.71 -2.18 -3.45
CA ASN A 36 7.00 -1.05 -2.59
C ASN A 36 8.47 -1.15 -2.20
N TYR A 37 9.21 -0.07 -2.32
CA TYR A 37 10.67 -0.12 -2.22
C TYR A 37 11.19 0.99 -1.31
N ILE A 38 12.26 0.69 -0.57
CA ILE A 38 13.02 1.66 0.22
C ILE A 38 14.38 1.81 -0.44
N GLY A 39 14.72 3.03 -0.84
CA GLY A 39 15.98 3.34 -1.50
C GLY A 39 17.17 2.98 -0.61
N GLY A 40 18.18 2.31 -1.20
CA GLY A 40 19.38 1.87 -0.48
C GLY A 40 19.27 0.52 0.23
N VAL A 41 18.06 -0.02 0.40
CA VAL A 41 17.86 -1.36 0.95
C VAL A 41 18.02 -2.40 -0.17
N TYR A 42 18.83 -3.42 0.07
CA TYR A 42 19.08 -4.50 -0.88
C TYR A 42 19.15 -5.86 -0.17
N TYR A 43 19.05 -6.93 -0.95
CA TYR A 43 19.14 -8.31 -0.48
C TYR A 43 20.07 -9.13 -1.38
N PRO A 44 21.05 -9.88 -0.84
CA PRO A 44 21.89 -10.78 -1.61
C PRO A 44 21.12 -12.07 -1.90
N ASP A 45 20.52 -12.14 -3.09
CA ASP A 45 19.78 -13.32 -3.53
C ASP A 45 20.71 -14.30 -4.25
N LYS A 46 20.68 -15.58 -3.84
CA LYS A 46 21.56 -16.59 -4.36
C LYS A 46 21.24 -16.92 -5.82
N THR A 47 22.27 -16.94 -6.67
CA THR A 47 22.11 -17.20 -8.10
C THR A 47 21.64 -18.64 -8.35
N ARG A 48 20.64 -18.83 -9.23
CA ARG A 48 20.16 -20.15 -9.64
C ARG A 48 21.06 -20.85 -10.65
N VAL A 49 21.85 -20.09 -11.39
CA VAL A 49 22.72 -20.63 -12.43
C VAL A 49 23.83 -21.44 -11.79
N GLY A 50 23.74 -22.75 -11.96
CA GLY A 50 24.68 -23.70 -11.37
C GLY A 50 26.12 -23.44 -11.81
N GLY A 51 27.01 -23.45 -10.83
CA GLY A 51 28.42 -23.65 -10.86
C GLY A 51 29.20 -23.16 -12.07
N GLY A 52 29.84 -22.01 -11.92
CA GLY A 52 31.08 -21.72 -12.65
C GLY A 52 30.97 -21.46 -14.14
N LYS A 53 29.81 -21.42 -14.73
CA LYS A 53 29.69 -20.98 -16.12
C LYS A 53 29.73 -19.45 -16.21
N ASN A 54 30.86 -18.95 -16.73
CA ASN A 54 30.98 -17.60 -17.30
C ASN A 54 30.91 -16.42 -16.31
N GLY A 55 31.48 -16.53 -15.11
CA GLY A 55 31.70 -15.39 -14.24
C GLY A 55 30.43 -14.82 -13.59
N TYR A 56 29.36 -15.58 -13.52
CA TYR A 56 28.20 -15.18 -12.72
C TYR A 56 28.56 -15.13 -11.23
N PRO A 57 28.19 -14.06 -10.50
CA PRO A 57 28.44 -14.00 -9.07
C PRO A 57 27.56 -15.02 -8.33
N GLU A 58 28.01 -15.45 -7.16
CA GLU A 58 27.23 -16.37 -6.30
C GLU A 58 25.91 -15.74 -5.85
N TYR A 59 25.89 -14.41 -5.66
CA TYR A 59 24.73 -13.63 -5.25
C TYR A 59 24.54 -12.41 -6.14
N PHE A 60 23.27 -12.07 -6.42
CA PHE A 60 22.88 -10.79 -7.00
C PHE A 60 22.27 -9.90 -5.94
N ALA A 61 22.59 -8.62 -5.95
CA ALA A 61 21.87 -7.63 -5.15
C ALA A 61 20.51 -7.38 -5.79
N LYS A 62 19.44 -7.68 -5.05
CA LYS A 62 18.05 -7.36 -5.44
C LYS A 62 17.46 -6.31 -4.54
N VAL A 63 16.60 -5.48 -5.10
CA VAL A 63 15.76 -4.56 -4.31
C VAL A 63 14.61 -5.37 -3.74
N PRO A 64 14.49 -5.51 -2.41
CA PRO A 64 13.39 -6.26 -1.83
C PRO A 64 12.07 -5.50 -1.98
N ASN A 65 11.01 -6.24 -2.34
CA ASN A 65 9.66 -5.75 -2.16
C ASN A 65 9.41 -5.56 -0.66
N ALA A 66 9.03 -4.36 -0.25
CA ALA A 66 8.77 -3.99 1.14
C ALA A 66 7.27 -4.04 1.46
N ALA A 67 6.89 -3.77 2.71
CA ALA A 67 5.52 -3.89 3.16
C ALA A 67 4.52 -3.15 2.27
N PHE A 68 3.37 -3.77 2.05
CA PHE A 68 2.24 -3.21 1.33
C PHE A 68 1.51 -2.18 2.21
N TRP A 69 2.02 -0.97 2.21
CA TRP A 69 1.55 0.12 3.06
C TRP A 69 0.36 0.88 2.48
N ILE A 70 0.13 0.79 1.17
CA ILE A 70 -0.97 1.50 0.50
C ILE A 70 -2.35 0.89 0.76
N GLY A 71 -2.41 -0.31 1.35
CA GLY A 71 -3.60 -1.15 1.45
C GLY A 71 -4.79 -0.47 2.12
N VAL A 72 -5.94 -0.48 1.44
CA VAL A 72 -7.25 -0.06 1.93
C VAL A 72 -8.29 -0.97 1.30
N ASP A 73 -8.61 -2.09 1.94
CA ASP A 73 -9.72 -2.93 1.47
C ASP A 73 -11.04 -2.20 1.69
N VAL A 74 -11.97 -2.38 0.76
CA VAL A 74 -13.29 -1.77 0.78
C VAL A 74 -14.36 -2.83 0.57
N ALA A 75 -15.46 -2.73 1.31
CA ALA A 75 -16.69 -3.47 1.05
C ALA A 75 -17.88 -2.52 1.09
N VAL A 76 -18.88 -2.78 0.27
CA VAL A 76 -20.11 -1.98 0.20
C VAL A 76 -21.32 -2.91 0.42
N ASP A 77 -22.07 -2.66 1.50
CA ASP A 77 -23.11 -3.58 1.99
C ASP A 77 -22.61 -5.03 2.10
N GLY A 78 -21.38 -5.21 2.58
CA GLY A 78 -20.72 -6.51 2.74
C GLY A 78 -20.10 -7.10 1.48
N GLU A 79 -20.36 -6.56 0.29
CA GLU A 79 -19.74 -7.03 -0.96
C GLU A 79 -18.36 -6.39 -1.15
N PRO A 80 -17.27 -7.19 -1.24
CA PRO A 80 -15.93 -6.67 -1.45
C PRO A 80 -15.79 -5.94 -2.78
N LEU A 81 -15.10 -4.82 -2.76
CA LEU A 81 -14.68 -4.12 -3.97
C LEU A 81 -13.38 -4.76 -4.49
N ASP A 82 -13.51 -5.54 -5.54
CA ASP A 82 -12.42 -6.17 -6.28
C ASP A 82 -12.67 -6.00 -7.77
N LEU A 83 -11.90 -5.15 -8.42
CA LEU A 83 -12.11 -4.79 -9.83
C LEU A 83 -12.07 -5.99 -10.78
N ALA A 84 -11.41 -7.09 -10.40
CA ALA A 84 -11.38 -8.31 -11.19
C ALA A 84 -12.69 -9.09 -11.14
N THR A 85 -13.56 -8.84 -10.14
CA THR A 85 -14.77 -9.64 -9.90
C THR A 85 -16.05 -8.83 -9.81
N VAL A 86 -16.02 -7.51 -9.96
CA VAL A 86 -17.23 -6.67 -10.02
C VAL A 86 -18.15 -7.10 -11.16
N ALA A 87 -19.44 -6.83 -11.03
CA ALA A 87 -20.41 -7.19 -12.07
C ALA A 87 -20.19 -6.40 -13.36
N GLU A 88 -19.84 -5.12 -13.28
CA GLU A 88 -19.59 -4.26 -14.43
C GLU A 88 -18.59 -3.16 -14.09
N VAL A 89 -17.67 -2.87 -15.01
CA VAL A 89 -16.80 -1.69 -15.00
C VAL A 89 -17.35 -0.69 -16.01
N LYS A 90 -18.00 0.37 -15.54
CA LYS A 90 -18.57 1.43 -16.41
C LYS A 90 -17.53 2.40 -16.91
N SER A 91 -16.56 2.74 -16.07
CA SER A 91 -15.42 3.58 -16.44
C SER A 91 -14.21 3.30 -15.58
N PHE A 92 -13.03 3.51 -16.13
CA PHE A 92 -11.76 3.44 -15.42
C PHE A 92 -10.80 4.48 -15.98
N TYR A 93 -10.20 5.27 -15.10
CA TYR A 93 -9.23 6.30 -15.42
C TYR A 93 -8.08 6.28 -14.42
N ARG A 94 -6.86 6.46 -14.90
CA ARG A 94 -5.65 6.59 -14.08
C ARG A 94 -4.74 7.64 -14.67
N GLU A 95 -4.20 8.50 -13.83
CA GLU A 95 -3.32 9.59 -14.22
C GLU A 95 -2.21 9.76 -13.17
N THR A 96 -0.99 10.00 -13.65
CA THR A 96 0.09 10.55 -12.83
C THR A 96 0.37 11.97 -13.27
N ASP A 97 0.09 12.93 -12.39
CA ASP A 97 0.53 14.31 -12.56
C ASP A 97 2.01 14.40 -12.17
N MET A 98 2.89 14.41 -13.17
CA MET A 98 4.35 14.42 -12.96
C MET A 98 4.84 15.71 -12.31
N ARG A 99 4.14 16.83 -12.48
CA ARG A 99 4.51 18.12 -11.86
C ARG A 99 4.25 18.11 -10.35
N ARG A 100 3.14 17.48 -9.94
CA ARG A 100 2.72 17.39 -8.53
C ARG A 100 3.17 16.08 -7.86
N SER A 101 3.67 15.13 -8.65
CA SER A 101 4.01 13.77 -8.21
C SER A 101 2.83 13.05 -7.55
N VAL A 102 1.64 13.15 -8.13
CA VAL A 102 0.39 12.61 -7.61
C VAL A 102 -0.17 11.58 -8.58
N LEU A 103 -0.54 10.41 -8.06
CA LEU A 103 -1.29 9.39 -8.78
C LEU A 103 -2.76 9.47 -8.43
N THR A 104 -3.60 9.71 -9.43
CA THR A 104 -5.06 9.71 -9.31
C THR A 104 -5.65 8.53 -10.05
N ARG A 105 -6.61 7.87 -9.44
CA ARG A 105 -7.43 6.83 -10.07
C ARG A 105 -8.90 7.13 -9.83
N ARG A 106 -9.71 7.01 -10.88
CA ARG A 106 -11.17 7.13 -10.82
C ARG A 106 -11.81 5.95 -11.52
N MET A 107 -12.82 5.39 -10.93
CA MET A 107 -13.60 4.34 -11.57
C MET A 107 -15.06 4.41 -11.15
N ARG A 108 -15.92 3.87 -12.01
CA ARG A 108 -17.34 3.67 -11.75
C ARG A 108 -17.66 2.20 -12.02
N VAL A 109 -18.15 1.51 -11.04
CA VAL A 109 -18.38 0.06 -11.09
C VAL A 109 -19.74 -0.31 -10.50
N VAL A 110 -20.28 -1.43 -10.96
CA VAL A 110 -21.42 -2.09 -10.33
C VAL A 110 -20.90 -3.34 -9.62
N LEU A 111 -21.13 -3.43 -8.32
CA LEU A 111 -20.75 -4.58 -7.51
C LEU A 111 -21.74 -5.74 -7.74
N LYS A 112 -21.37 -6.97 -7.33
CA LYS A 112 -22.22 -8.16 -7.48
C LYS A 112 -23.56 -8.05 -6.77
N ASN A 113 -23.64 -7.28 -5.67
CA ASN A 113 -24.88 -6.99 -4.96
C ASN A 113 -25.74 -5.90 -5.61
N GLY A 114 -25.35 -5.41 -6.79
CA GLY A 114 -26.06 -4.41 -7.57
C GLY A 114 -25.86 -2.95 -7.10
N VAL A 115 -25.02 -2.71 -6.09
CA VAL A 115 -24.66 -1.32 -5.71
C VAL A 115 -23.72 -0.77 -6.76
N GLU A 116 -24.06 0.40 -7.30
CA GLU A 116 -23.19 1.16 -8.17
C GLU A 116 -22.42 2.19 -7.33
N VAL A 117 -21.10 2.22 -7.51
CA VAL A 117 -20.23 3.16 -6.80
C VAL A 117 -19.27 3.89 -7.74
N ALA A 118 -18.99 5.14 -7.41
CA ALA A 118 -17.82 5.86 -7.91
C ALA A 118 -16.71 5.76 -6.86
N VAL A 119 -15.52 5.47 -7.31
CA VAL A 119 -14.31 5.42 -6.48
C VAL A 119 -13.30 6.41 -7.01
N GLU A 120 -12.73 7.22 -6.12
CA GLU A 120 -11.58 8.06 -6.41
C GLU A 120 -10.48 7.77 -5.40
N THR A 121 -9.27 7.47 -5.87
CA THR A 121 -8.08 7.41 -5.04
C THR A 121 -7.07 8.45 -5.49
N VAL A 122 -6.41 9.08 -4.54
CA VAL A 122 -5.30 9.99 -4.77
C VAL A 122 -4.16 9.59 -3.86
N ARG A 123 -2.99 9.34 -4.43
CA ARG A 123 -1.82 8.88 -3.68
C ARG A 123 -0.58 9.66 -4.06
N PHE A 124 0.25 9.94 -3.07
CA PHE A 124 1.56 10.52 -3.28
C PHE A 124 2.58 10.07 -2.22
N LEU A 125 3.85 10.24 -2.55
CA LEU A 125 4.98 10.16 -1.64
C LEU A 125 5.49 11.58 -1.40
N SER A 126 5.50 12.02 -0.14
CA SER A 126 5.87 13.41 0.18
C SER A 126 7.32 13.69 -0.23
N LEU A 127 7.55 14.82 -0.90
CA LEU A 127 8.89 15.32 -1.21
C LEU A 127 9.49 16.12 -0.05
N ALA A 128 8.63 16.76 0.76
CA ALA A 128 9.04 17.54 1.92
C ALA A 128 9.32 16.64 3.14
N ARG A 129 8.49 15.62 3.35
CA ARG A 129 8.61 14.62 4.42
C ARG A 129 8.84 13.26 3.77
N ARG A 130 10.08 12.97 3.39
CA ARG A 130 10.43 11.86 2.48
C ARG A 130 10.05 10.46 2.97
N GLU A 131 9.76 10.29 4.25
CA GLU A 131 9.33 9.03 4.87
C GLU A 131 7.80 8.93 5.02
N LEU A 132 7.04 9.90 4.44
CA LEU A 132 5.59 9.96 4.48
C LEU A 132 4.97 9.56 3.13
N GLY A 133 4.11 8.55 3.15
CA GLY A 133 3.20 8.22 2.06
C GLY A 133 1.76 8.53 2.44
N VAL A 134 0.96 9.03 1.51
CA VAL A 134 -0.43 9.44 1.76
C VAL A 134 -1.37 8.86 0.73
N VAL A 135 -2.52 8.37 1.20
CA VAL A 135 -3.61 7.87 0.36
C VAL A 135 -4.91 8.54 0.79
N LYS A 136 -5.59 9.17 -0.17
CA LYS A 136 -7.00 9.54 -0.07
C LYS A 136 -7.83 8.50 -0.81
N TYR A 137 -8.86 7.97 -0.19
CA TYR A 137 -9.75 6.98 -0.79
C TYR A 137 -11.20 7.39 -0.59
N ALA A 138 -11.89 7.73 -1.66
CA ALA A 138 -13.29 8.16 -1.65
C ALA A 138 -14.18 7.13 -2.32
N VAL A 139 -15.32 6.80 -1.70
CA VAL A 139 -16.36 5.92 -2.25
C VAL A 139 -17.69 6.65 -2.18
N THR A 140 -18.38 6.75 -3.32
CA THR A 140 -19.69 7.39 -3.43
C THR A 140 -20.70 6.38 -3.96
N PRO A 141 -21.74 5.99 -3.20
CA PRO A 141 -22.81 5.17 -3.73
C PRO A 141 -23.67 5.99 -4.71
N LEU A 142 -23.98 5.45 -5.89
CA LEU A 142 -24.60 6.19 -7.00
C LEU A 142 -26.06 5.84 -7.25
N ASN A 143 -26.53 4.66 -6.87
CA ASN A 143 -27.91 4.24 -7.17
C ASN A 143 -28.80 4.11 -5.92
N ARG A 144 -28.22 3.88 -4.74
CA ARG A 144 -28.93 3.83 -3.46
C ARG A 144 -28.02 4.20 -2.29
N ALA A 145 -28.56 4.42 -1.11
CA ALA A 145 -27.77 4.51 0.12
C ALA A 145 -27.06 3.18 0.38
N ALA A 146 -25.89 3.23 0.96
CA ALA A 146 -25.08 2.04 1.25
C ALA A 146 -24.20 2.22 2.49
N ARG A 147 -23.88 1.08 3.13
CA ARG A 147 -22.87 0.97 4.19
C ARG A 147 -21.52 0.66 3.56
N ILE A 148 -20.57 1.54 3.77
CA ILE A 148 -19.21 1.42 3.23
C ILE A 148 -18.28 1.05 4.38
N THR A 149 -17.59 -0.08 4.25
CA THR A 149 -16.58 -0.55 5.18
C THR A 149 -15.19 -0.32 4.59
N PHE A 150 -14.34 0.39 5.31
CA PHE A 150 -12.93 0.55 4.97
C PHE A 150 -12.06 -0.26 5.92
N SER A 151 -11.05 -0.91 5.37
CA SER A 151 -10.06 -1.67 6.13
C SER A 151 -8.64 -1.29 5.70
N PRO A 152 -8.16 -0.08 6.08
CA PRO A 152 -6.76 0.29 5.88
C PRO A 152 -5.84 -0.65 6.65
N HIS A 153 -4.77 -1.08 5.98
CA HIS A 153 -3.84 -2.07 6.55
C HIS A 153 -2.40 -1.85 6.05
N VAL A 154 -1.46 -2.35 6.82
CA VAL A 154 -0.08 -2.58 6.41
C VAL A 154 0.18 -4.07 6.45
N ASP A 155 0.69 -4.63 5.36
CA ASP A 155 1.04 -6.04 5.23
C ASP A 155 2.54 -6.16 4.92
N ALA A 156 3.32 -6.63 5.88
CA ALA A 156 4.76 -6.87 5.74
C ALA A 156 5.08 -8.34 5.40
N ASP A 157 4.07 -9.21 5.33
CA ASP A 157 4.23 -10.58 4.83
C ASP A 157 4.31 -10.58 3.29
N VAL A 158 5.38 -10.04 2.76
CA VAL A 158 5.61 -9.85 1.33
C VAL A 158 6.80 -10.63 0.83
N ARG A 159 6.78 -10.94 -0.47
CA ARG A 159 7.84 -11.63 -1.18
C ARG A 159 8.21 -10.90 -2.46
N ASN A 160 9.41 -11.13 -2.93
CA ASN A 160 9.78 -10.76 -4.30
C ASN A 160 9.29 -11.84 -5.27
N ALA A 161 8.59 -11.46 -6.33
CA ALA A 161 8.16 -12.39 -7.37
C ALA A 161 9.34 -13.00 -8.15
N ASP A 162 10.48 -12.29 -8.16
CA ASP A 162 11.72 -12.71 -8.81
C ASP A 162 12.74 -13.35 -7.84
N ALA A 163 12.34 -13.65 -6.59
CA ALA A 163 13.22 -14.30 -5.62
C ALA A 163 13.65 -15.67 -6.13
N ASN A 164 14.95 -15.93 -6.08
CA ASN A 164 15.46 -17.25 -6.37
C ASN A 164 15.15 -18.19 -5.18
N TYR A 165 14.83 -19.44 -5.49
CA TYR A 165 14.49 -20.47 -4.48
C TYR A 165 13.29 -20.08 -3.58
N ASP A 166 12.41 -19.21 -4.02
CA ASP A 166 11.22 -18.73 -3.28
C ASP A 166 11.55 -18.18 -1.88
N GLU A 167 12.77 -17.66 -1.72
CA GLU A 167 13.22 -17.13 -0.44
C GLU A 167 12.43 -15.86 -0.06
N LYS A 168 11.88 -15.83 1.15
CA LYS A 168 11.34 -14.60 1.75
C LYS A 168 12.49 -13.78 2.30
N PHE A 169 12.65 -12.55 1.83
CA PHE A 169 13.79 -11.70 2.17
C PHE A 169 13.67 -11.06 3.55
N TRP A 170 12.43 -10.81 4.01
CA TRP A 170 12.13 -10.20 5.28
C TRP A 170 11.76 -11.22 6.35
N GLU A 171 12.09 -10.90 7.59
CA GLU A 171 11.59 -11.55 8.80
C GLU A 171 11.02 -10.52 9.75
N GLU A 172 10.00 -10.89 10.52
CA GLU A 172 9.38 -10.04 11.51
C GLU A 172 10.36 -9.74 12.66
N VAL A 173 10.40 -8.47 13.09
CA VAL A 173 11.04 -8.05 14.33
C VAL A 173 9.98 -7.83 15.40
N SER A 174 8.94 -7.05 15.10
CA SER A 174 7.80 -6.82 15.98
C SER A 174 6.59 -6.33 15.20
N THR A 175 5.39 -6.60 15.73
CA THR A 175 4.14 -6.03 15.23
C THR A 175 3.32 -5.52 16.40
N GLU A 176 2.89 -4.28 16.33
CA GLU A 176 2.09 -3.58 17.33
C GLU A 176 0.76 -3.12 16.71
N ALA A 177 -0.10 -2.45 17.49
CA ALA A 177 -1.49 -2.15 17.09
C ALA A 177 -1.61 -1.41 15.73
N ASP A 178 -0.70 -0.53 15.41
CA ASP A 178 -0.71 0.36 14.24
C ASP A 178 0.57 0.33 13.41
N ALA A 179 1.54 -0.52 13.79
CA ALA A 179 2.86 -0.55 13.17
C ALA A 179 3.46 -1.96 13.14
N THR A 180 4.32 -2.20 12.15
CA THR A 180 5.11 -3.43 12.04
C THR A 180 6.55 -3.09 11.67
N GLN A 181 7.50 -3.85 12.18
CA GLN A 181 8.93 -3.75 11.89
C GLN A 181 9.46 -5.08 11.40
N SER A 182 10.22 -5.05 10.34
CA SER A 182 10.86 -6.22 9.74
C SER A 182 12.34 -5.98 9.49
N ARG A 183 13.11 -7.06 9.39
CA ARG A 183 14.53 -7.08 9.07
C ARG A 183 14.81 -7.94 7.85
N THR A 184 15.71 -7.53 6.97
CA THR A 184 16.20 -8.36 5.89
C THR A 184 17.15 -9.43 6.44
N LYS A 185 16.87 -10.71 6.15
CA LYS A 185 17.55 -11.87 6.76
C LYS A 185 19.07 -11.92 6.57
N LYS A 186 19.57 -11.50 5.39
CA LYS A 186 20.99 -11.60 5.05
C LYS A 186 21.72 -10.28 5.07
N SER A 187 21.06 -9.18 4.71
CA SER A 187 21.70 -7.86 4.66
C SER A 187 21.52 -7.04 5.93
N GLY A 188 20.59 -7.44 6.83
CA GLY A 188 20.44 -6.85 8.15
C GLY A 188 19.81 -5.44 8.17
N PHE A 189 19.25 -4.95 7.06
CA PHE A 189 18.47 -3.71 7.07
C PHE A 189 17.17 -3.92 7.82
N GLU A 190 16.80 -2.94 8.63
CA GLU A 190 15.50 -2.92 9.30
C GLU A 190 14.64 -1.79 8.78
N ALA A 191 13.33 -2.00 8.75
CA ALA A 191 12.36 -0.97 8.41
C ALA A 191 11.08 -1.16 9.21
N ALA A 192 10.43 -0.05 9.52
CA ALA A 192 9.12 -0.02 10.16
C ALA A 192 8.12 0.79 9.36
N TRP A 193 6.88 0.34 9.40
CA TRP A 193 5.73 0.96 8.76
C TRP A 193 4.64 1.18 9.80
N ALA A 194 4.16 2.40 9.92
CA ALA A 194 3.03 2.75 10.77
C ALA A 194 1.95 3.43 9.95
N GLN A 195 0.69 3.33 10.39
CA GLN A 195 -0.42 4.04 9.76
C GLN A 195 -1.22 4.87 10.75
N ALA A 196 -1.63 6.06 10.32
CA ALA A 196 -2.67 6.87 10.93
C ALA A 196 -3.80 7.05 9.92
N VAL A 197 -5.05 6.99 10.36
CA VAL A 197 -6.22 6.98 9.49
C VAL A 197 -7.31 7.93 9.98
N GLU A 198 -8.03 8.53 9.03
CA GLU A 198 -9.16 9.42 9.29
C GLU A 198 -10.34 9.06 8.39
N LEU A 199 -11.52 8.98 8.99
CA LEU A 199 -12.80 8.81 8.31
C LEU A 199 -13.87 9.42 9.20
N ASP A 200 -14.59 10.41 8.66
CA ASP A 200 -15.62 11.13 9.41
C ASP A 200 -16.76 10.21 9.87
N GLY A 201 -17.05 10.26 11.18
CA GLY A 201 -18.06 9.43 11.84
C GLY A 201 -17.65 7.96 12.03
N ALA A 202 -16.37 7.62 11.90
CA ALA A 202 -15.90 6.26 12.03
C ALA A 202 -15.56 5.90 13.47
N GLU A 203 -15.93 4.67 13.87
CA GLU A 203 -15.39 3.98 15.03
C GLU A 203 -14.49 2.85 14.55
N TRP A 204 -13.22 2.90 14.96
CA TRP A 204 -12.20 1.99 14.48
C TRP A 204 -12.11 0.73 15.35
N HIS A 205 -12.11 -0.42 14.69
CA HIS A 205 -11.71 -1.70 15.28
C HIS A 205 -10.34 -2.09 14.72
N CYS A 206 -9.35 -2.22 15.61
CA CYS A 206 -7.99 -2.56 15.22
C CYS A 206 -7.72 -4.05 15.44
N GLU A 207 -7.05 -4.66 14.47
CA GLU A 207 -6.63 -6.07 14.51
C GLU A 207 -5.14 -6.15 14.18
N THR A 208 -4.41 -6.91 14.99
CA THR A 208 -2.98 -7.16 14.82
C THR A 208 -2.73 -8.64 14.63
N ARG A 209 -1.96 -8.98 13.62
CA ARG A 209 -1.44 -10.34 13.37
C ARG A 209 0.06 -10.24 13.08
N PRO A 210 0.82 -11.34 13.15
CA PRO A 210 2.22 -11.30 12.74
C PRO A 210 2.40 -10.62 11.37
N GLU A 211 3.30 -9.64 11.30
CA GLU A 211 3.61 -8.85 10.10
C GLU A 211 2.45 -8.01 9.51
N LYS A 212 1.27 -7.95 10.17
CA LYS A 212 0.07 -7.28 9.65
C LYS A 212 -0.64 -6.45 10.71
N VAL A 213 -0.97 -5.23 10.34
CA VAL A 213 -1.86 -4.37 11.12
C VAL A 213 -3.01 -3.91 10.26
N ARG A 214 -4.22 -3.92 10.81
CA ARG A 214 -5.45 -3.55 10.13
C ARG A 214 -6.33 -2.75 11.07
N ALA A 215 -6.91 -1.67 10.56
CA ALA A 215 -8.00 -0.97 11.21
C ALA A 215 -9.24 -1.12 10.32
N THR A 216 -10.42 -1.33 10.92
CA THR A 216 -11.67 -1.48 10.16
C THR A 216 -12.72 -0.55 10.75
N ALA A 217 -13.40 0.20 9.89
CA ALA A 217 -14.54 1.02 10.26
C ALA A 217 -15.58 1.03 9.14
N ALA A 218 -16.85 1.24 9.50
CA ALA A 218 -17.92 1.33 8.54
C ALA A 218 -18.78 2.57 8.78
N VAL A 219 -19.15 3.21 7.69
CA VAL A 219 -20.03 4.39 7.69
C VAL A 219 -21.13 4.22 6.66
N SER A 220 -22.33 4.72 6.97
CA SER A 220 -23.44 4.77 6.01
C SER A 220 -23.41 6.08 5.26
N ARG A 221 -23.68 6.05 3.97
CA ARG A 221 -23.79 7.24 3.13
C ARG A 221 -25.03 7.15 2.25
N GLU A 222 -25.70 8.29 2.14
CA GLU A 222 -26.80 8.46 1.20
C GLU A 222 -26.30 8.44 -0.25
N LYS A 223 -27.20 8.14 -1.17
CA LYS A 223 -26.92 8.21 -2.61
C LYS A 223 -26.31 9.58 -2.96
N GLY A 224 -25.15 9.54 -3.63
CA GLY A 224 -24.42 10.74 -4.06
C GLY A 224 -23.51 11.35 -2.99
N CYS A 225 -23.53 10.85 -1.75
CA CYS A 225 -22.68 11.32 -0.67
C CYS A 225 -21.43 10.45 -0.52
N ALA A 226 -20.25 11.06 -0.60
CA ALA A 226 -18.98 10.34 -0.49
C ALA A 226 -18.63 10.01 0.97
N ALA A 227 -18.05 8.82 1.18
CA ALA A 227 -17.21 8.52 2.33
C ALA A 227 -15.75 8.68 1.92
N VAL A 228 -15.00 9.48 2.65
CA VAL A 228 -13.60 9.80 2.32
C VAL A 228 -12.69 9.36 3.46
N LEU A 229 -11.84 8.40 3.16
CA LEU A 229 -10.76 7.94 4.04
C LEU A 229 -9.47 8.67 3.67
N TYR A 230 -8.75 9.14 4.68
CA TYR A 230 -7.34 9.52 4.56
C TYR A 230 -6.48 8.55 5.34
N LYS A 231 -5.39 8.12 4.71
CA LYS A 231 -4.38 7.25 5.31
C LYS A 231 -3.02 7.89 5.18
N TYR A 232 -2.33 8.01 6.30
CA TYR A 232 -0.98 8.54 6.41
C TYR A 232 -0.07 7.40 6.86
N ALA A 233 0.93 7.07 6.08
CA ALA A 233 1.87 5.99 6.37
C ALA A 233 3.26 6.56 6.62
N GLY A 234 3.83 6.28 7.77
CA GLY A 234 5.24 6.52 8.07
C GLY A 234 6.06 5.29 7.70
N ILE A 235 7.12 5.49 6.92
CA ILE A 235 8.02 4.44 6.44
C ILE A 235 9.46 4.83 6.80
N CYS A 236 10.01 4.23 7.83
CA CYS A 236 11.35 4.53 8.35
C CYS A 236 12.26 3.31 8.24
N SER A 237 13.54 3.53 7.99
CA SER A 237 14.52 2.44 7.87
C SER A 237 15.78 2.69 8.68
N SER A 238 16.54 1.63 8.92
CA SER A 238 17.83 1.67 9.62
C SER A 238 18.94 2.44 8.87
N LEU A 239 18.65 2.93 7.66
CA LEU A 239 19.51 3.88 6.97
C LEU A 239 19.53 5.27 7.61
N ASN A 240 18.42 5.66 8.27
CA ASN A 240 18.23 7.01 8.83
C ASN A 240 17.90 7.00 10.32
N HIS A 241 17.52 5.86 10.89
CA HIS A 241 17.07 5.73 12.28
C HIS A 241 17.76 4.54 12.95
N ALA A 242 17.97 4.62 14.26
CA ALA A 242 18.40 3.44 15.02
C ALA A 242 17.29 2.37 15.04
N PRO A 243 17.63 1.08 14.94
CA PRO A 243 16.64 -0.01 14.90
C PRO A 243 15.63 0.02 16.06
N ALA A 244 16.08 0.38 17.26
CA ALA A 244 15.23 0.47 18.45
C ALA A 244 14.18 1.58 18.38
N ASP A 245 14.38 2.59 17.53
CA ASP A 245 13.52 3.78 17.43
C ASP A 245 12.58 3.72 16.21
N LEU A 246 12.69 2.70 15.35
CA LEU A 246 12.03 2.67 14.06
C LEU A 246 10.50 2.75 14.15
N ILE A 247 9.87 1.99 15.03
CA ILE A 247 8.41 2.05 15.22
C ILE A 247 7.97 3.43 15.70
N ALA A 248 8.67 3.99 16.69
CA ALA A 248 8.37 5.33 17.19
C ALA A 248 8.54 6.40 16.11
N ALA A 249 9.60 6.31 15.30
CA ALA A 249 9.84 7.22 14.19
C ALA A 249 8.76 7.10 13.11
N ALA A 250 8.38 5.89 12.70
CA ALA A 250 7.31 5.67 11.73
C ALA A 250 5.97 6.22 12.22
N ARG A 251 5.62 6.01 13.48
CA ARG A 251 4.42 6.60 14.11
C ARG A 251 4.46 8.12 14.11
N ALA A 252 5.59 8.71 14.47
CA ALA A 252 5.74 10.17 14.48
C ALA A 252 5.57 10.76 13.08
N VAL A 253 6.09 10.10 12.04
CA VAL A 253 5.91 10.52 10.64
C VAL A 253 4.43 10.42 10.24
N ALA A 254 3.75 9.31 10.50
CA ALA A 254 2.34 9.14 10.20
C ALA A 254 1.47 10.19 10.92
N ALA A 255 1.68 10.40 12.21
CA ALA A 255 0.97 11.39 13.01
C ALA A 255 1.20 12.82 12.50
N SER A 256 2.45 13.16 12.14
CA SER A 256 2.76 14.48 11.57
C SER A 256 2.08 14.73 10.22
N GLY A 257 1.89 13.67 9.42
CA GLY A 257 1.12 13.75 8.18
C GLY A 257 -0.36 13.99 8.44
N GLN A 258 -0.92 13.26 9.40
CA GLN A 258 -2.31 13.42 9.82
C GLN A 258 -2.58 14.82 10.39
N GLU A 259 -1.71 15.32 11.26
CA GLU A 259 -1.82 16.66 11.84
C GLU A 259 -1.76 17.77 10.79
N ALA A 260 -0.90 17.62 9.79
CA ALA A 260 -0.82 18.56 8.67
C ALA A 260 -2.05 18.52 7.75
N GLY A 261 -2.66 17.34 7.62
CA GLY A 261 -3.78 17.11 6.71
C GLY A 261 -3.35 16.85 5.26
N PHE A 262 -4.32 16.39 4.46
CA PHE A 262 -4.05 15.95 3.07
C PHE A 262 -3.63 17.07 2.12
N GLU A 263 -4.13 18.28 2.32
CA GLU A 263 -3.91 19.43 1.40
C GLU A 263 -2.62 20.22 1.71
N ALA A 264 -1.91 19.90 2.81
CA ALA A 264 -0.64 20.54 3.21
C ALA A 264 0.55 19.93 2.47
#